data_35e8ee04d14ee35efb696f582b18986d
#
_entry.id   35e8ee04d14ee35efb696f582b18986d
#
_cell.length_a   1.000
_cell.length_b   1.000
_cell.length_c   1.000
_cell.angle_alpha   90.00
_cell.angle_beta   90.00
_cell.angle_gamma   90.00
#
_symmetry.space_group_name_H-M   'P 1'
#
loop_
_entity.id
_entity.type
_entity.pdbx_description
1 polymer ?
#
loop_
_entity_poly.entity_id
_entity_poly.type
_entity_poly.pdbx_seq_one_letter_code
_entity_poly.pdbx_strand_id
1 'polypeptide(L)'
;MGTKGKINVGLNTPDSYWVGNFVTGGGWGVTPGDYGIVSLFMGNKAKWMGKASYATKLLMDSGATWEGYSLNNAVDATIKNGAVWYNINDTEEPTKLKSLIGGATEAAAGTVDMTHDGVVDTTIEQFGGHVNVIYKHAADDATNILGGNFTINHADEGSAITLTTDNSGFDVHKADETKAVLSSLANKLYYLGAVDNAEANLNGYVQIAEGLTAASAGMKLADVEFSADNGQASLVENTVRTPDAKIIYGSSETAMMKGAKSAMASGALMWRAENNDLLKRMGDLRLDDGDAGIWAKYYGGKYEMDSQNTDLNLKYNAYQVGFDKAVGNGWLVGLAVSYNDGDSNYGSGKADLKDTSVGLYGTWKGNDGQYVDLIAKYTRMENDYDVANVYGHKLSGDYKTWGTSISAEYGKRFENESGFYFDPSVELTLGRINGKDYSANSDYLDTWGKSRGMQVQQDAFNTLVGRVGFRLGQQTEKASYFVKLAAAHEFKGEFNSRFAAEGEPEGRTSIDFGDTWYEAQIGGTAKLSKNSLIYADFERSFGGDVEEKWRVDAGLRFTF
;
A
#
# COMPACT_ATOMS: atom_id res chain seq x y z
N MET A 1 10.61 12.96 -56.64
CA MET A 1 9.90 12.68 -55.38
C MET A 1 10.88 12.90 -54.25
N GLY A 2 10.72 13.98 -53.46
CA GLY A 2 11.57 14.24 -52.32
C GLY A 2 11.27 13.25 -51.20
N THR A 3 12.31 12.75 -50.52
CA THR A 3 12.16 11.91 -49.35
C THR A 3 11.58 12.78 -48.22
N LYS A 4 10.48 12.30 -47.60
CA LYS A 4 9.86 12.98 -46.45
C LYS A 4 10.89 13.04 -45.29
N GLY A 5 11.17 14.23 -44.79
CA GLY A 5 12.05 14.43 -43.65
C GLY A 5 11.47 13.81 -42.37
N LYS A 6 12.33 13.31 -41.48
CA LYS A 6 11.95 12.83 -40.15
C LYS A 6 12.79 13.52 -39.11
N ILE A 7 12.15 13.99 -38.04
CA ILE A 7 12.79 14.59 -36.87
C ILE A 7 12.39 13.77 -35.65
N ASN A 8 13.36 13.28 -34.88
CA ASN A 8 13.11 12.61 -33.62
C ASN A 8 13.66 13.50 -32.49
N VAL A 9 12.83 13.77 -31.50
CA VAL A 9 13.17 14.52 -30.29
C VAL A 9 12.93 13.64 -29.08
N GLY A 10 13.88 13.61 -28.16
CA GLY A 10 13.76 12.87 -26.90
C GLY A 10 13.90 13.80 -25.69
N LEU A 11 12.92 13.80 -24.79
CA LEU A 11 12.95 14.46 -23.49
C LEU A 11 12.80 13.38 -22.43
N ASN A 12 13.81 13.15 -21.60
CA ASN A 12 13.84 11.96 -20.75
C ASN A 12 14.38 12.21 -19.32
N THR A 13 14.26 13.43 -18.81
CA THR A 13 14.58 13.75 -17.41
C THR A 13 13.52 14.68 -16.84
N PRO A 14 13.34 14.73 -15.51
CA PRO A 14 12.40 15.66 -14.87
C PRO A 14 12.67 17.14 -15.20
N ASP A 15 13.91 17.47 -15.53
CA ASP A 15 14.34 18.83 -15.89
C ASP A 15 14.22 19.10 -17.40
N SER A 16 13.91 18.08 -18.21
CA SER A 16 13.72 18.24 -19.65
C SER A 16 12.37 18.89 -19.92
N TYR A 17 12.38 20.02 -20.59
CA TYR A 17 11.15 20.67 -21.03
C TYR A 17 11.31 21.29 -22.41
N TRP A 18 10.20 21.40 -23.12
CA TRP A 18 10.09 22.08 -24.38
C TRP A 18 8.91 23.04 -24.38
N VAL A 19 9.12 24.27 -24.79
CA VAL A 19 8.05 25.26 -25.03
C VAL A 19 8.08 25.64 -26.49
N GLY A 20 7.01 25.36 -27.19
CA GLY A 20 6.89 25.66 -28.62
C GLY A 20 6.05 24.66 -29.39
N ASN A 21 5.59 25.06 -30.55
CA ASN A 21 4.70 24.29 -31.41
C ASN A 21 5.48 23.41 -32.38
N PHE A 22 5.02 22.20 -32.57
CA PHE A 22 5.39 21.38 -33.72
C PHE A 22 4.44 21.75 -34.88
N VAL A 23 4.91 22.54 -35.79
CA VAL A 23 4.19 22.92 -37.03
C VAL A 23 4.95 22.38 -38.22
N THR A 24 4.26 21.77 -39.15
CA THR A 24 4.84 21.41 -40.44
C THR A 24 4.74 22.65 -41.33
N GLY A 25 5.89 23.20 -41.74
CA GLY A 25 5.95 24.30 -42.68
C GLY A 25 5.44 23.86 -44.04
N GLY A 26 4.26 24.34 -44.44
CA GLY A 26 3.76 24.21 -45.79
C GLY A 26 4.37 25.33 -46.66
N GLY A 27 5.34 24.99 -47.49
CA GLY A 27 5.69 25.86 -48.61
C GLY A 27 4.56 25.87 -49.65
N TRP A 28 4.48 26.89 -50.48
CA TRP A 28 3.53 26.95 -51.57
C TRP A 28 3.62 25.70 -52.46
N GLY A 29 2.50 24.95 -52.57
CA GLY A 29 2.42 23.76 -53.41
C GLY A 29 2.65 22.39 -52.70
N VAL A 30 2.73 22.36 -51.38
CA VAL A 30 2.79 21.10 -50.61
C VAL A 30 1.39 20.64 -50.25
N THR A 31 0.99 19.46 -50.71
CA THR A 31 -0.32 18.86 -50.40
C THR A 31 -0.31 18.19 -49.04
N PRO A 32 -1.45 18.15 -48.29
CA PRO A 32 -1.60 17.34 -47.12
C PRO A 32 -1.23 15.88 -47.45
N GLY A 33 -0.26 15.30 -46.74
CA GLY A 33 0.31 13.97 -47.03
C GLY A 33 1.77 13.98 -47.47
N ASP A 34 2.32 15.13 -47.88
CA ASP A 34 3.72 15.32 -48.28
C ASP A 34 4.60 15.87 -47.13
N TYR A 35 4.02 16.07 -45.94
CA TYR A 35 4.73 16.57 -44.78
C TYR A 35 5.69 15.55 -44.15
N GLY A 36 6.77 16.05 -43.57
CA GLY A 36 7.67 15.24 -42.76
C GLY A 36 7.01 14.78 -41.45
N ILE A 37 7.59 13.78 -40.81
CA ILE A 37 7.13 13.26 -39.52
C ILE A 37 8.01 13.81 -38.42
N VAL A 38 7.38 14.39 -37.39
CA VAL A 38 8.04 14.72 -36.10
C VAL A 38 7.65 13.66 -35.09
N SER A 39 8.64 13.03 -34.47
CA SER A 39 8.43 12.08 -33.37
C SER A 39 8.98 12.68 -32.09
N LEU A 40 8.13 12.83 -31.08
CA LEU A 40 8.51 13.29 -29.75
C LEU A 40 8.34 12.14 -28.75
N PHE A 41 9.42 11.82 -28.06
CA PHE A 41 9.45 10.80 -27.01
C PHE A 41 9.68 11.50 -25.66
N MET A 42 8.77 11.32 -24.73
CA MET A 42 8.82 11.94 -23.40
C MET A 42 8.71 10.88 -22.33
N GLY A 43 9.61 10.93 -21.36
CA GLY A 43 9.62 10.04 -20.22
C GLY A 43 10.12 10.75 -18.95
N ASN A 44 10.12 10.02 -17.83
CA ASN A 44 10.69 10.49 -16.57
C ASN A 44 10.24 11.91 -16.15
N LYS A 45 8.94 12.19 -16.22
CA LYS A 45 8.33 13.48 -15.85
C LYS A 45 8.74 14.67 -16.72
N ALA A 46 9.28 14.44 -17.93
CA ALA A 46 9.57 15.50 -18.87
C ALA A 46 8.31 16.26 -19.29
N LYS A 47 8.45 17.52 -19.70
CA LYS A 47 7.32 18.41 -19.99
C LYS A 47 7.40 18.98 -21.39
N TRP A 48 6.23 19.09 -22.03
CA TRP A 48 6.08 19.84 -23.28
C TRP A 48 4.87 20.75 -23.21
N MET A 49 5.04 21.99 -23.65
CA MET A 49 3.99 22.98 -23.78
C MET A 49 3.92 23.46 -25.25
N GLY A 50 2.81 23.16 -25.92
CA GLY A 50 2.65 23.59 -27.28
C GLY A 50 1.64 22.77 -28.10
N LYS A 51 1.37 23.29 -29.31
CA LYS A 51 0.44 22.70 -30.26
C LYS A 51 1.13 21.58 -31.06
N ALA A 52 0.48 20.42 -31.16
CA ALA A 52 0.83 19.37 -32.10
C ALA A 52 0.17 19.62 -33.45
N SER A 53 0.91 19.42 -34.54
CA SER A 53 0.42 19.55 -35.91
C SER A 53 0.76 18.32 -36.74
N TYR A 54 0.31 18.31 -37.98
CA TYR A 54 0.38 17.24 -38.98
C TYR A 54 1.55 16.24 -38.81
N ALA A 55 1.25 14.96 -38.94
CA ALA A 55 2.21 13.84 -38.93
C ALA A 55 3.14 13.79 -37.70
N THR A 56 2.67 14.25 -36.55
CA THR A 56 3.38 14.14 -35.27
C THR A 56 3.08 12.82 -34.63
N LYS A 57 4.14 12.16 -34.17
CA LYS A 57 4.05 11.01 -33.28
C LYS A 57 4.50 11.42 -31.90
N LEU A 58 3.61 11.28 -30.93
CA LEU A 58 3.85 11.63 -29.54
C LEU A 58 3.82 10.35 -28.70
N LEU A 59 4.92 10.05 -28.02
CA LEU A 59 4.97 8.99 -27.01
C LEU A 59 5.28 9.60 -25.66
N MET A 60 4.37 9.46 -24.71
CA MET A 60 4.48 9.92 -23.34
C MET A 60 4.41 8.74 -22.37
N ASP A 61 5.37 8.68 -21.46
CA ASP A 61 5.57 7.59 -20.54
C ASP A 61 6.06 8.12 -19.16
N SER A 62 5.94 7.32 -18.11
CA SER A 62 6.58 7.56 -16.81
C SER A 62 6.33 8.98 -16.26
N GLY A 63 5.07 9.41 -16.24
CA GLY A 63 4.66 10.68 -15.66
C GLY A 63 5.01 11.91 -16.50
N ALA A 64 5.36 11.75 -17.78
CA ALA A 64 5.58 12.88 -18.68
C ALA A 64 4.29 13.70 -18.89
N THR A 65 4.41 15.01 -19.13
CA THR A 65 3.26 15.90 -19.29
C THR A 65 3.29 16.66 -20.62
N TRP A 66 2.12 16.75 -21.25
CA TRP A 66 1.89 17.60 -22.41
C TRP A 66 0.80 18.62 -22.09
N GLU A 67 1.12 19.89 -22.16
CA GLU A 67 0.19 21.00 -22.06
C GLU A 67 -0.06 21.57 -23.47
N GLY A 68 -1.21 21.20 -24.07
CA GLY A 68 -1.47 21.66 -25.44
C GLY A 68 -2.57 20.84 -26.14
N TYR A 69 -2.65 21.05 -27.44
CA TYR A 69 -3.74 20.52 -28.27
C TYR A 69 -3.30 20.24 -29.71
N SER A 70 -4.19 19.65 -30.50
CA SER A 70 -4.08 19.49 -31.94
C SER A 70 -5.42 19.79 -32.61
N LEU A 71 -5.39 20.55 -33.72
CA LEU A 71 -6.59 20.84 -34.53
C LEU A 71 -6.72 19.90 -35.75
N ASN A 72 -5.72 19.06 -35.98
CA ASN A 72 -5.65 18.23 -37.18
C ASN A 72 -5.71 16.78 -36.84
N ASN A 73 -6.51 16.04 -37.56
CA ASN A 73 -6.62 14.56 -37.45
C ASN A 73 -5.38 13.87 -38.05
N ALA A 74 -4.18 14.23 -37.57
CA ALA A 74 -2.90 13.74 -38.08
C ALA A 74 -1.90 13.38 -36.98
N VAL A 75 -2.25 13.55 -35.70
CA VAL A 75 -1.39 13.28 -34.56
C VAL A 75 -1.71 11.88 -34.00
N ASP A 76 -0.67 11.05 -33.95
CA ASP A 76 -0.70 9.76 -33.27
C ASP A 76 -0.09 9.93 -31.87
N ALA A 77 -0.92 9.91 -30.82
CA ALA A 77 -0.50 10.05 -29.44
C ALA A 77 -0.57 8.71 -28.68
N THR A 78 0.46 8.42 -27.90
CA THR A 78 0.47 7.34 -26.90
C THR A 78 0.73 7.95 -25.54
N ILE A 79 -0.16 7.70 -24.56
CA ILE A 79 -0.04 8.17 -23.18
C ILE A 79 -0.20 7.00 -22.22
N LYS A 80 0.81 6.73 -21.41
CA LYS A 80 0.80 5.56 -20.51
C LYS A 80 1.65 5.78 -19.26
N ASN A 81 1.53 4.85 -18.30
CA ASN A 81 2.31 4.82 -17.07
C ASN A 81 2.27 6.15 -16.30
N GLY A 82 1.06 6.69 -16.11
CA GLY A 82 0.85 7.95 -15.39
C GLY A 82 1.24 9.22 -16.14
N ALA A 83 1.50 9.13 -17.46
CA ALA A 83 1.67 10.34 -18.27
C ALA A 83 0.34 11.12 -18.36
N VAL A 84 0.42 12.46 -18.40
CA VAL A 84 -0.75 13.33 -18.38
C VAL A 84 -0.74 14.26 -19.57
N TRP A 85 -1.82 14.26 -20.32
CA TRP A 85 -2.11 15.25 -21.33
C TRP A 85 -3.11 16.27 -20.77
N TYR A 86 -2.65 17.48 -20.48
CA TYR A 86 -3.49 18.63 -20.19
C TYR A 86 -3.99 19.19 -21.51
N ASN A 87 -5.27 18.96 -21.83
CA ASN A 87 -5.86 19.45 -23.08
C ASN A 87 -6.17 20.96 -22.97
N ILE A 88 -5.13 21.72 -23.12
CA ILE A 88 -5.22 23.18 -23.09
C ILE A 88 -5.34 23.68 -24.52
N ASN A 89 -6.56 24.04 -24.91
CA ASN A 89 -6.87 24.55 -26.25
C ASN A 89 -7.43 25.98 -26.15
N ASP A 90 -6.68 26.93 -26.63
CA ASP A 90 -6.98 28.34 -26.62
C ASP A 90 -7.81 28.82 -27.85
N THR A 91 -8.29 27.86 -28.65
CA THR A 91 -9.14 28.15 -29.82
C THR A 91 -10.58 27.73 -29.56
N GLU A 92 -11.51 28.16 -30.42
CA GLU A 92 -12.91 27.69 -30.39
C GLU A 92 -13.11 26.40 -31.20
N GLU A 93 -12.06 25.88 -31.85
CA GLU A 93 -12.14 24.67 -32.66
C GLU A 93 -11.88 23.41 -31.81
N PRO A 94 -12.59 22.29 -32.06
CA PRO A 94 -12.37 21.04 -31.34
C PRO A 94 -10.94 20.51 -31.47
N THR A 95 -10.40 19.98 -30.38
CA THR A 95 -9.15 19.20 -30.40
C THR A 95 -9.37 17.90 -31.16
N LYS A 96 -8.43 17.55 -32.06
CA LYS A 96 -8.53 16.33 -32.88
C LYS A 96 -7.23 15.54 -32.87
N LEU A 97 -7.33 14.23 -32.63
CA LEU A 97 -6.22 13.30 -32.79
C LEU A 97 -6.59 12.18 -33.76
N LYS A 98 -5.61 11.76 -34.57
CA LYS A 98 -5.75 10.60 -35.44
C LYS A 98 -5.77 9.29 -34.61
N SER A 99 -4.93 9.21 -33.58
CA SER A 99 -5.00 8.10 -32.64
C SER A 99 -4.63 8.56 -31.22
N LEU A 100 -5.25 7.89 -30.25
CA LEU A 100 -4.91 7.97 -28.83
C LEU A 100 -4.80 6.57 -28.26
N ILE A 101 -3.58 6.17 -27.89
CA ILE A 101 -3.30 4.85 -27.34
C ILE A 101 -2.88 5.01 -25.87
N GLY A 102 -3.61 4.35 -24.99
CA GLY A 102 -3.34 4.30 -23.54
C GLY A 102 -2.39 3.18 -23.13
N GLY A 103 -2.37 2.91 -21.83
CA GLY A 103 -1.66 1.78 -21.24
C GLY A 103 -2.26 0.42 -21.62
N ALA A 104 -1.49 -0.64 -21.49
CA ALA A 104 -1.98 -2.00 -21.74
C ALA A 104 -2.97 -2.50 -20.67
N THR A 105 -2.96 -1.87 -19.49
CA THR A 105 -3.84 -2.18 -18.36
C THR A 105 -4.31 -0.89 -17.70
N GLU A 106 -5.30 -0.97 -16.84
CA GLU A 106 -5.78 0.16 -16.03
C GLU A 106 -4.64 0.78 -15.18
N ALA A 107 -3.81 -0.04 -14.55
CA ALA A 107 -2.67 0.44 -13.76
C ALA A 107 -1.58 1.16 -14.58
N ALA A 108 -1.51 0.87 -15.89
CA ALA A 108 -0.60 1.53 -16.81
C ALA A 108 -1.26 2.66 -17.61
N ALA A 109 -2.49 3.03 -17.28
CA ALA A 109 -3.22 4.08 -17.99
C ALA A 109 -2.47 5.42 -17.97
N GLY A 110 -2.65 6.19 -19.02
CA GLY A 110 -2.37 7.62 -19.03
C GLY A 110 -3.63 8.43 -18.78
N THR A 111 -3.48 9.72 -18.54
CA THR A 111 -4.59 10.62 -18.20
C THR A 111 -4.73 11.74 -19.24
N VAL A 112 -5.95 12.02 -19.63
CA VAL A 112 -6.33 13.26 -20.34
C VAL A 112 -7.03 14.16 -19.33
N ASP A 113 -6.45 15.32 -19.07
CA ASP A 113 -6.98 16.30 -18.13
C ASP A 113 -7.82 17.33 -18.88
N MET A 114 -9.12 17.34 -18.63
CA MET A 114 -10.14 18.24 -19.19
C MET A 114 -10.59 19.29 -18.17
N THR A 115 -9.84 19.49 -17.08
CA THR A 115 -10.25 20.40 -15.99
C THR A 115 -9.93 21.87 -16.29
N HIS A 116 -9.13 22.15 -17.31
CA HIS A 116 -8.71 23.51 -17.65
C HIS A 116 -9.87 24.35 -18.20
N ASP A 117 -9.91 25.64 -17.83
CA ASP A 117 -10.92 26.55 -18.33
C ASP A 117 -10.75 26.78 -19.84
N GLY A 118 -11.86 26.72 -20.56
CA GLY A 118 -11.87 26.90 -22.01
C GLY A 118 -11.61 25.63 -22.83
N VAL A 119 -11.64 24.45 -22.20
CA VAL A 119 -11.54 23.19 -22.93
C VAL A 119 -12.73 23.01 -23.86
N VAL A 120 -12.44 22.77 -25.13
CA VAL A 120 -13.42 22.48 -26.18
C VAL A 120 -13.57 20.97 -26.39
N ASP A 121 -14.53 20.57 -27.20
CA ASP A 121 -14.74 19.17 -27.57
C ASP A 121 -13.45 18.52 -28.11
N THR A 122 -13.28 17.25 -27.80
CA THR A 122 -12.15 16.43 -28.24
C THR A 122 -12.64 15.25 -29.06
N THR A 123 -12.05 15.06 -30.23
CA THR A 123 -12.37 13.95 -31.14
C THR A 123 -11.15 13.08 -31.37
N ILE A 124 -11.28 11.77 -31.14
CA ILE A 124 -10.28 10.75 -31.38
C ILE A 124 -10.77 9.83 -32.49
N GLU A 125 -10.01 9.74 -33.59
CA GLU A 125 -10.38 8.88 -34.71
C GLU A 125 -10.21 7.40 -34.36
N GLN A 126 -9.05 7.01 -33.79
CA GLN A 126 -8.74 5.66 -33.36
C GLN A 126 -8.29 5.64 -31.91
N PHE A 127 -8.95 4.87 -31.09
CA PHE A 127 -8.66 4.73 -29.66
C PHE A 127 -8.16 3.31 -29.33
N GLY A 128 -7.20 3.20 -28.41
CA GLY A 128 -6.68 1.90 -27.96
C GLY A 128 -6.16 1.93 -26.52
N GLY A 129 -6.12 0.75 -25.89
CA GLY A 129 -5.62 0.60 -24.53
C GLY A 129 -6.49 1.26 -23.45
N HIS A 130 -5.90 1.58 -22.30
CA HIS A 130 -6.58 2.16 -21.15
C HIS A 130 -6.22 3.64 -20.96
N VAL A 131 -7.21 4.53 -20.86
CA VAL A 131 -7.06 5.97 -20.65
C VAL A 131 -8.04 6.46 -19.59
N ASN A 132 -7.56 7.32 -18.69
CA ASN A 132 -8.40 8.08 -17.76
C ASN A 132 -8.68 9.47 -18.32
N VAL A 133 -9.89 9.98 -18.14
CA VAL A 133 -10.26 11.36 -18.49
C VAL A 133 -10.82 12.05 -17.26
N ILE A 134 -10.21 13.16 -16.85
CA ILE A 134 -10.58 13.91 -15.65
C ILE A 134 -11.31 15.18 -16.04
N TYR A 135 -12.45 15.43 -15.40
CA TYR A 135 -13.26 16.62 -15.52
C TYR A 135 -13.33 17.37 -14.19
N LYS A 136 -13.77 18.63 -14.20
CA LYS A 136 -14.07 19.39 -13.00
C LYS A 136 -15.55 19.75 -12.89
N HIS A 137 -15.98 20.03 -11.67
CA HIS A 137 -17.31 20.55 -11.38
C HIS A 137 -17.40 22.06 -11.58
N ALA A 138 -18.59 22.56 -11.90
CA ALA A 138 -18.87 23.99 -11.80
C ALA A 138 -18.83 24.43 -10.31
N ALA A 139 -18.36 25.64 -10.07
CA ALA A 139 -18.18 26.15 -8.70
C ALA A 139 -19.50 26.33 -7.92
N ASP A 140 -20.60 26.53 -8.64
CA ASP A 140 -21.94 26.79 -8.09
C ASP A 140 -22.91 25.61 -8.19
N ASP A 141 -22.58 24.60 -8.97
CA ASP A 141 -23.35 23.38 -9.14
C ASP A 141 -22.45 22.17 -9.37
N ALA A 142 -22.22 21.40 -8.33
CA ALA A 142 -21.37 20.20 -8.37
C ALA A 142 -21.86 19.12 -9.33
N THR A 143 -23.14 19.11 -9.69
CA THR A 143 -23.70 18.15 -10.67
C THR A 143 -23.43 18.57 -12.11
N ASN A 144 -23.02 19.81 -12.34
CA ASN A 144 -22.66 20.34 -13.65
C ASN A 144 -21.16 20.11 -13.90
N ILE A 145 -20.85 19.19 -14.81
CA ILE A 145 -19.47 18.85 -15.20
C ILE A 145 -19.04 19.79 -16.33
N LEU A 146 -18.00 20.56 -16.05
CA LEU A 146 -17.39 21.49 -17.03
C LEU A 146 -16.46 20.75 -18.00
N GLY A 147 -16.11 21.40 -19.10
CA GLY A 147 -15.26 20.85 -20.16
C GLY A 147 -16.05 20.33 -21.35
N GLY A 148 -15.36 20.16 -22.48
CA GLY A 148 -15.93 19.67 -23.74
C GLY A 148 -16.27 18.19 -23.72
N ASN A 149 -16.99 17.73 -24.72
CA ASN A 149 -17.28 16.32 -24.91
C ASN A 149 -16.06 15.57 -25.44
N PHE A 150 -15.98 14.28 -25.14
CA PHE A 150 -14.94 13.39 -25.61
C PHE A 150 -15.55 12.36 -26.58
N THR A 151 -15.22 12.51 -27.85
CA THR A 151 -15.77 11.66 -28.92
C THR A 151 -14.73 10.67 -29.43
N ILE A 152 -15.08 9.40 -29.48
CA ILE A 152 -14.25 8.31 -30.03
C ILE A 152 -14.98 7.75 -31.24
N ASN A 153 -14.35 7.80 -32.42
CA ASN A 153 -14.95 7.29 -33.66
C ASN A 153 -14.81 5.76 -33.75
N HIS A 154 -13.61 5.24 -33.49
CA HIS A 154 -13.32 3.80 -33.51
C HIS A 154 -12.46 3.41 -32.31
N ALA A 155 -12.63 2.21 -31.79
CA ALA A 155 -11.82 1.66 -30.71
C ALA A 155 -11.31 0.26 -31.05
N ASP A 156 -10.10 -0.06 -30.58
CA ASP A 156 -9.55 -1.42 -30.61
C ASP A 156 -10.27 -2.30 -29.60
N GLU A 157 -10.39 -3.60 -29.88
CA GLU A 157 -10.99 -4.56 -28.96
C GLU A 157 -10.25 -4.58 -27.61
N GLY A 158 -11.00 -4.59 -26.52
CA GLY A 158 -10.45 -4.57 -25.15
C GLY A 158 -9.97 -3.21 -24.67
N SER A 159 -10.17 -2.14 -25.45
CA SER A 159 -9.89 -0.78 -25.01
C SER A 159 -10.83 -0.35 -23.89
N ALA A 160 -10.34 0.52 -22.99
CA ALA A 160 -11.13 1.02 -21.86
C ALA A 160 -10.87 2.51 -21.62
N ILE A 161 -11.96 3.25 -21.36
CA ILE A 161 -11.92 4.65 -20.95
C ILE A 161 -12.60 4.80 -19.59
N THR A 162 -11.95 5.50 -18.67
CA THR A 162 -12.52 5.81 -17.36
C THR A 162 -12.70 7.32 -17.24
N LEU A 163 -13.94 7.76 -17.08
CA LEU A 163 -14.26 9.15 -16.84
C LEU A 163 -14.34 9.39 -15.32
N THR A 164 -13.64 10.41 -14.85
CA THR A 164 -13.61 10.76 -13.43
C THR A 164 -13.68 12.28 -13.26
N THR A 165 -13.81 12.71 -12.01
CA THR A 165 -13.83 14.12 -11.62
C THR A 165 -12.85 14.34 -10.47
N ASP A 166 -12.45 15.59 -10.26
CA ASP A 166 -11.57 15.99 -9.15
C ASP A 166 -12.27 15.94 -7.77
N ASN A 167 -13.57 15.60 -7.74
CA ASN A 167 -14.43 15.55 -6.56
C ASN A 167 -14.48 16.83 -5.72
N SER A 168 -14.03 17.93 -6.28
CA SER A 168 -14.18 19.20 -5.60
C SER A 168 -15.66 19.61 -5.59
N GLY A 169 -16.23 19.86 -4.42
CA GLY A 169 -17.47 20.58 -4.29
C GLY A 169 -18.78 19.76 -4.20
N PHE A 170 -18.76 18.42 -4.21
CA PHE A 170 -19.97 17.63 -3.98
C PHE A 170 -19.81 16.61 -2.85
N ASP A 171 -20.93 16.23 -2.28
CA ASP A 171 -20.98 15.24 -1.20
C ASP A 171 -21.25 13.84 -1.77
N VAL A 172 -20.22 13.02 -1.88
CA VAL A 172 -20.30 11.63 -2.37
C VAL A 172 -21.28 10.74 -1.56
N HIS A 173 -21.63 11.16 -0.36
CA HIS A 173 -22.56 10.43 0.50
C HIS A 173 -24.03 10.70 0.15
N LYS A 174 -24.31 11.71 -0.64
CA LYS A 174 -25.65 11.97 -1.15
C LYS A 174 -25.88 11.19 -2.43
N ALA A 175 -26.69 10.15 -2.34
CA ALA A 175 -26.95 9.26 -3.46
C ALA A 175 -27.46 9.98 -4.71
N ASP A 176 -28.35 10.95 -4.54
CA ASP A 176 -28.94 11.68 -5.67
C ASP A 176 -27.93 12.63 -6.33
N GLU A 177 -27.09 13.30 -5.54
CA GLU A 177 -26.03 14.18 -6.05
C GLU A 177 -24.97 13.35 -6.78
N THR A 178 -24.55 12.22 -6.20
CA THR A 178 -23.64 11.27 -6.84
C THR A 178 -24.19 10.72 -8.15
N LYS A 179 -25.46 10.35 -8.20
CA LYS A 179 -26.13 9.89 -9.42
C LYS A 179 -26.12 10.96 -10.51
N ALA A 180 -26.40 12.22 -10.14
CA ALA A 180 -26.38 13.33 -11.07
C ALA A 180 -24.98 13.58 -11.65
N VAL A 181 -23.95 13.54 -10.81
CA VAL A 181 -22.52 13.65 -11.23
C VAL A 181 -22.14 12.54 -12.20
N LEU A 182 -22.48 11.30 -11.88
CA LEU A 182 -22.18 10.16 -12.76
C LEU A 182 -22.89 10.24 -14.10
N SER A 183 -24.16 10.65 -14.11
CA SER A 183 -24.91 10.88 -15.34
C SER A 183 -24.27 11.98 -16.17
N SER A 184 -23.84 13.07 -15.55
CA SER A 184 -23.20 14.18 -16.22
C SER A 184 -21.84 13.77 -16.81
N LEU A 185 -21.05 12.94 -16.09
CA LEU A 185 -19.82 12.37 -16.62
C LEU A 185 -20.08 11.45 -17.81
N ALA A 186 -21.02 10.52 -17.71
CA ALA A 186 -21.37 9.61 -18.80
C ALA A 186 -21.78 10.37 -20.06
N ASN A 187 -22.49 11.49 -19.89
CA ASN A 187 -22.92 12.34 -20.99
C ASN A 187 -21.77 13.10 -21.68
N LYS A 188 -20.57 13.10 -21.13
CA LYS A 188 -19.37 13.67 -21.77
C LYS A 188 -18.76 12.74 -22.83
N LEU A 189 -19.11 11.47 -22.85
CA LEU A 189 -18.53 10.49 -23.78
C LEU A 189 -19.49 10.16 -24.93
N TYR A 190 -18.96 10.24 -26.15
CA TYR A 190 -19.60 9.76 -27.36
C TYR A 190 -18.75 8.68 -28.00
N TYR A 191 -19.35 7.53 -28.33
CA TYR A 191 -18.69 6.44 -29.04
C TYR A 191 -19.45 6.10 -30.32
N LEU A 192 -18.95 6.52 -31.45
CA LEU A 192 -19.63 6.36 -32.74
C LEU A 192 -19.51 4.94 -33.30
N GLY A 193 -18.45 4.22 -32.93
CA GLY A 193 -18.27 2.82 -33.35
C GLY A 193 -19.38 1.88 -32.91
N ALA A 194 -20.06 2.18 -31.81
CA ALA A 194 -21.22 1.39 -31.33
C ALA A 194 -22.47 1.54 -32.20
N VAL A 195 -22.54 2.59 -33.02
CA VAL A 195 -23.64 2.85 -33.95
C VAL A 195 -23.53 1.96 -35.18
N ASP A 196 -22.31 1.71 -35.64
CA ASP A 196 -22.03 0.95 -36.86
C ASP A 196 -21.89 -0.56 -36.64
N ASN A 197 -21.58 -0.99 -35.42
CA ASN A 197 -21.35 -2.38 -35.04
C ASN A 197 -22.30 -2.84 -33.93
N ALA A 198 -22.78 -4.06 -34.03
CA ALA A 198 -23.67 -4.67 -33.03
C ALA A 198 -22.96 -4.92 -31.67
N GLU A 199 -21.63 -4.92 -31.65
CA GLU A 199 -20.82 -5.10 -30.45
C GLU A 199 -19.91 -3.88 -30.23
N ALA A 200 -19.93 -3.34 -29.01
CA ALA A 200 -19.04 -2.26 -28.62
C ALA A 200 -17.62 -2.81 -28.37
N ASN A 201 -16.64 -2.21 -29.01
CA ASN A 201 -15.22 -2.54 -28.79
C ASN A 201 -14.58 -1.78 -27.64
N LEU A 202 -15.31 -0.82 -27.05
CA LEU A 202 -14.84 0.05 -26.00
C LEU A 202 -15.57 -0.24 -24.69
N ASN A 203 -14.81 -0.50 -23.62
CA ASN A 203 -15.34 -0.55 -22.27
C ASN A 203 -15.34 0.86 -21.67
N GLY A 204 -16.48 1.30 -21.18
CA GLY A 204 -16.64 2.61 -20.54
C GLY A 204 -16.90 2.46 -19.05
N TYR A 205 -16.23 3.29 -18.27
CA TYR A 205 -16.40 3.34 -16.82
C TYR A 205 -16.59 4.77 -16.36
N VAL A 206 -17.45 4.97 -15.36
CA VAL A 206 -17.58 6.26 -14.68
C VAL A 206 -17.13 6.07 -13.25
N GLN A 207 -16.21 6.90 -12.82
CA GLN A 207 -15.58 6.77 -11.52
C GLN A 207 -15.56 8.13 -10.82
N ILE A 208 -15.85 8.15 -9.54
CA ILE A 208 -15.59 9.30 -8.68
C ILE A 208 -14.24 9.07 -8.02
N ALA A 209 -13.43 10.10 -7.88
CA ALA A 209 -12.18 9.99 -7.13
C ALA A 209 -12.43 9.62 -5.67
N GLU A 210 -11.44 9.11 -4.98
CA GLU A 210 -11.55 8.61 -3.61
C GLU A 210 -12.26 9.61 -2.69
N GLY A 211 -13.33 9.17 -2.08
CA GLY A 211 -14.04 9.91 -1.04
C GLY A 211 -13.50 9.58 0.34
N LEU A 212 -14.17 10.13 1.34
CA LEU A 212 -13.81 9.97 2.75
C LEU A 212 -14.23 8.65 3.38
N THR A 213 -14.90 7.79 2.66
CA THR A 213 -15.35 6.54 3.23
C THR A 213 -14.28 5.49 3.08
N ALA A 214 -13.80 5.01 4.18
CA ALA A 214 -12.93 3.85 4.17
C ALA A 214 -13.68 2.55 3.83
N ALA A 215 -15.01 2.60 3.79
CA ALA A 215 -15.84 1.52 3.31
C ALA A 215 -15.80 1.38 1.79
N SER A 216 -15.45 2.43 1.08
CA SER A 216 -15.36 2.39 -0.36
C SER A 216 -14.01 1.81 -0.80
N ALA A 217 -14.07 0.67 -1.37
CA ALA A 217 -13.01 0.16 -2.20
C ALA A 217 -13.16 0.77 -3.59
N GLY A 218 -12.35 1.72 -3.98
CA GLY A 218 -12.33 2.36 -5.30
C GLY A 218 -13.71 2.72 -5.86
N MET A 219 -13.92 3.92 -6.28
CA MET A 219 -15.26 4.38 -6.67
C MET A 219 -15.56 4.15 -8.16
N LYS A 220 -15.40 2.93 -8.63
CA LYS A 220 -15.99 2.54 -9.90
C LYS A 220 -17.49 2.34 -9.65
N LEU A 221 -18.28 3.32 -10.04
CA LEU A 221 -19.68 3.36 -9.68
C LEU A 221 -20.61 2.77 -10.74
N ALA A 222 -20.16 2.67 -11.98
CA ALA A 222 -20.95 2.07 -13.04
C ALA A 222 -20.10 1.70 -14.25
N ASP A 223 -20.49 0.64 -14.91
CA ASP A 223 -20.11 0.37 -16.29
C ASP A 223 -20.99 1.22 -17.23
N VAL A 224 -20.41 1.65 -18.34
CA VAL A 224 -21.11 2.47 -19.33
C VAL A 224 -21.38 1.61 -20.56
N GLU A 225 -22.65 1.49 -20.95
CA GLU A 225 -23.02 0.95 -22.27
C GLU A 225 -23.15 2.08 -23.29
N PHE A 226 -22.77 1.78 -24.50
CA PHE A 226 -22.88 2.69 -25.62
C PHE A 226 -24.23 2.50 -26.30
N SER A 227 -25.02 3.57 -26.37
CA SER A 227 -26.32 3.53 -27.03
C SER A 227 -26.16 3.68 -28.54
N ALA A 228 -27.01 2.96 -29.28
CA ALA A 228 -27.12 3.13 -30.74
C ALA A 228 -27.74 4.48 -31.14
N ASP A 229 -28.41 5.16 -30.22
CA ASP A 229 -28.99 6.48 -30.45
C ASP A 229 -27.93 7.57 -30.22
N ASN A 230 -27.45 8.15 -31.29
CA ASN A 230 -26.46 9.24 -31.33
C ASN A 230 -25.04 8.88 -30.78
N GLY A 231 -24.73 7.60 -30.54
CA GLY A 231 -23.43 7.16 -30.05
C GLY A 231 -23.03 7.69 -28.66
N GLN A 232 -23.97 8.25 -27.92
CA GLN A 232 -23.69 8.76 -26.59
C GLN A 232 -23.62 7.63 -25.56
N ALA A 233 -22.62 7.66 -24.72
CA ALA A 233 -22.48 6.74 -23.61
C ALA A 233 -23.65 6.91 -22.61
N SER A 234 -24.07 5.82 -22.00
CA SER A 234 -25.10 5.84 -21.00
C SER A 234 -24.85 4.79 -19.93
N LEU A 235 -25.25 5.10 -18.70
CA LEU A 235 -25.12 4.18 -17.58
C LEU A 235 -26.14 3.06 -17.67
N VAL A 236 -25.68 1.83 -17.49
CA VAL A 236 -26.48 0.62 -17.54
C VAL A 236 -26.74 0.13 -16.14
N GLU A 237 -27.78 -0.63 -16.02
CA GLU A 237 -28.28 -1.36 -14.87
C GLU A 237 -27.72 -1.08 -13.47
N ASN A 238 -28.58 -1.01 -12.50
CA ASN A 238 -28.27 -0.77 -11.08
C ASN A 238 -27.51 0.53 -10.82
N THR A 239 -27.47 1.40 -11.79
CA THR A 239 -26.80 2.64 -11.72
C THR A 239 -27.79 3.80 -11.86
N VAL A 240 -27.40 4.89 -12.40
CA VAL A 240 -28.09 6.17 -12.26
C VAL A 240 -29.41 6.30 -13.02
N ARG A 241 -29.76 5.38 -13.91
CA ARG A 241 -30.97 5.50 -14.75
C ARG A 241 -32.30 5.18 -14.07
N THR A 242 -32.26 4.35 -13.05
CA THR A 242 -33.48 3.96 -12.35
C THR A 242 -33.61 4.70 -11.03
N PRO A 243 -34.78 5.09 -10.60
CA PRO A 243 -34.98 5.76 -9.32
C PRO A 243 -34.44 4.96 -8.12
N ASP A 244 -34.41 3.64 -8.23
CA ASP A 244 -33.96 2.72 -7.18
C ASP A 244 -32.50 2.24 -7.37
N ALA A 245 -31.75 2.83 -8.28
CA ALA A 245 -30.38 2.43 -8.52
C ALA A 245 -29.52 2.64 -7.28
N LYS A 246 -28.78 1.61 -6.91
CA LYS A 246 -27.79 1.68 -5.84
C LYS A 246 -26.48 2.23 -6.39
N ILE A 247 -25.76 2.97 -5.55
CA ILE A 247 -24.36 3.27 -5.82
C ILE A 247 -23.59 1.96 -5.74
N ILE A 248 -22.84 1.64 -6.80
CA ILE A 248 -21.96 0.47 -6.84
C ILE A 248 -20.55 0.97 -6.64
N TYR A 249 -19.91 0.48 -5.58
CA TYR A 249 -18.52 0.79 -5.30
C TYR A 249 -17.61 -0.25 -5.96
N GLY A 250 -16.45 0.20 -6.46
CA GLY A 250 -15.48 -0.68 -7.09
C GLY A 250 -14.77 -1.60 -6.08
N SER A 251 -13.86 -2.43 -6.59
CA SER A 251 -13.12 -3.43 -5.81
C SER A 251 -11.71 -2.98 -5.38
N SER A 252 -11.23 -1.81 -5.81
CA SER A 252 -9.92 -1.30 -5.44
C SER A 252 -9.96 -0.64 -4.07
N GLU A 253 -8.99 -0.94 -3.21
CA GLU A 253 -8.87 -0.28 -1.91
C GLU A 253 -8.45 1.18 -2.08
N THR A 254 -9.13 2.10 -1.38
CA THR A 254 -8.77 3.52 -1.33
C THR A 254 -7.47 3.75 -0.55
N ALA A 255 -6.84 4.91 -0.68
CA ALA A 255 -5.66 5.29 0.11
C ALA A 255 -5.96 5.22 1.62
N MET A 256 -7.17 5.63 2.01
CA MET A 256 -7.63 5.58 3.41
C MET A 256 -7.78 4.12 3.90
N MET A 257 -8.34 3.23 3.07
CA MET A 257 -8.45 1.81 3.38
C MET A 257 -7.08 1.15 3.51
N LYS A 258 -6.15 1.42 2.56
CA LYS A 258 -4.76 0.94 2.60
C LYS A 258 -4.04 1.42 3.85
N GLY A 259 -4.25 2.68 4.25
CA GLY A 259 -3.69 3.23 5.47
C GLY A 259 -4.23 2.56 6.74
N ALA A 260 -5.55 2.38 6.83
CA ALA A 260 -6.17 1.68 7.95
C ALA A 260 -5.69 0.21 8.05
N LYS A 261 -5.53 -0.46 6.92
CA LYS A 261 -4.93 -1.79 6.80
C LYS A 261 -3.48 -1.80 7.29
N SER A 262 -2.67 -0.81 6.91
CA SER A 262 -1.28 -0.67 7.37
C SER A 262 -1.19 -0.41 8.87
N ALA A 263 -2.13 0.37 9.44
CA ALA A 263 -2.22 0.57 10.89
C ALA A 263 -2.51 -0.74 11.65
N MET A 264 -3.41 -1.56 11.13
CA MET A 264 -3.69 -2.89 11.70
C MET A 264 -2.47 -3.81 11.63
N ALA A 265 -1.79 -3.85 10.47
CA ALA A 265 -0.57 -4.62 10.29
C ALA A 265 0.51 -4.20 11.28
N SER A 266 0.66 -2.89 11.50
CA SER A 266 1.63 -2.34 12.46
C SER A 266 1.41 -2.88 13.88
N GLY A 267 0.15 -2.94 14.34
CA GLY A 267 -0.19 -3.51 15.64
C GLY A 267 0.18 -4.99 15.75
N ALA A 268 -0.10 -5.80 14.73
CA ALA A 268 0.26 -7.21 14.71
C ALA A 268 1.79 -7.42 14.68
N LEU A 269 2.54 -6.59 13.94
CA LEU A 269 4.00 -6.66 13.87
C LEU A 269 4.67 -6.21 15.16
N MET A 270 4.14 -5.16 15.82
CA MET A 270 4.60 -4.73 17.14
C MET A 270 4.48 -5.85 18.17
N TRP A 271 3.34 -6.51 18.19
CA TRP A 271 3.12 -7.68 19.05
C TRP A 271 4.02 -8.87 18.68
N ARG A 272 4.30 -9.10 17.36
CA ARG A 272 5.25 -10.13 16.90
C ARG A 272 6.67 -9.86 17.41
N ALA A 273 7.11 -8.60 17.44
CA ALA A 273 8.43 -8.21 17.95
C ALA A 273 8.66 -8.65 19.40
N GLU A 274 7.59 -8.73 20.19
CA GLU A 274 7.66 -9.15 21.59
C GLU A 274 7.76 -10.66 21.78
N ASN A 275 7.28 -11.45 20.80
CA ASN A 275 7.21 -12.92 20.89
C ASN A 275 8.49 -13.63 20.48
N ASN A 276 9.58 -12.91 20.32
CA ASN A 276 10.86 -13.47 19.93
C ASN A 276 11.58 -14.21 21.08
N ASP A 277 12.46 -15.11 20.69
CA ASP A 277 13.02 -16.27 21.36
C ASP A 277 13.68 -16.06 22.76
N LEU A 278 13.99 -17.19 23.41
CA LEU A 278 14.51 -17.29 24.76
C LEU A 278 15.89 -16.67 24.98
N LEU A 279 16.86 -16.91 24.08
CA LEU A 279 18.22 -16.44 24.30
C LEU A 279 18.31 -14.92 24.26
N LYS A 280 17.46 -14.31 23.48
CA LYS A 280 17.29 -12.85 23.48
C LYS A 280 16.80 -12.32 24.82
N ARG A 281 16.20 -13.17 25.66
CA ARG A 281 15.69 -12.76 26.96
C ARG A 281 16.76 -12.75 28.05
N MET A 282 17.64 -13.73 28.10
CA MET A 282 18.49 -13.98 29.27
C MET A 282 19.97 -14.16 28.96
N GLY A 283 20.39 -14.14 27.68
CA GLY A 283 21.73 -14.54 27.30
C GLY A 283 21.99 -16.04 27.48
N ASP A 284 23.23 -16.46 27.40
CA ASP A 284 23.57 -17.87 27.59
C ASP A 284 23.65 -18.23 29.07
N LEU A 285 22.57 -18.80 29.56
CA LEU A 285 22.44 -19.25 30.97
C LEU A 285 23.45 -20.34 31.39
N ARG A 286 24.19 -20.94 30.45
CA ARG A 286 25.23 -21.91 30.78
C ARG A 286 26.46 -21.25 31.41
N LEU A 287 26.56 -19.93 31.24
CA LEU A 287 27.57 -19.10 31.90
C LEU A 287 27.15 -18.68 33.32
N ASP A 288 25.94 -19.04 33.75
CA ASP A 288 25.32 -18.63 35.01
C ASP A 288 25.26 -19.81 36.00
N ASP A 289 25.84 -19.61 37.17
CA ASP A 289 25.91 -20.61 38.25
C ASP A 289 24.98 -20.26 39.45
N GLY A 290 24.18 -19.18 39.36
CA GLY A 290 23.30 -18.72 40.44
C GLY A 290 21.94 -19.39 40.47
N ASP A 291 21.36 -19.50 41.69
CA ASP A 291 20.04 -20.09 41.91
C ASP A 291 18.88 -19.15 41.62
N ALA A 292 19.12 -17.86 41.66
CA ALA A 292 18.13 -16.84 41.36
C ALA A 292 18.78 -15.67 40.63
N GLY A 293 18.02 -14.95 39.81
CA GLY A 293 18.53 -13.81 39.05
C GLY A 293 17.48 -12.74 38.76
N ILE A 294 17.97 -11.53 38.65
CA ILE A 294 17.25 -10.39 38.10
C ILE A 294 17.92 -9.99 36.79
N TRP A 295 17.14 -9.71 35.78
CA TRP A 295 17.68 -9.25 34.51
C TRP A 295 16.88 -8.07 33.95
N ALA A 296 17.56 -7.26 33.16
CA ALA A 296 16.97 -6.18 32.39
C ALA A 296 17.48 -6.21 30.97
N LYS A 297 16.60 -5.91 30.03
CA LYS A 297 16.89 -5.93 28.62
C LYS A 297 16.27 -4.74 27.90
N TYR A 298 17.02 -4.20 26.95
CA TYR A 298 16.53 -3.33 25.88
C TYR A 298 16.54 -4.12 24.57
N TYR A 299 15.53 -3.90 23.75
CA TYR A 299 15.56 -4.29 22.34
C TYR A 299 14.86 -3.26 21.47
N GLY A 300 15.32 -3.14 20.23
CA GLY A 300 14.71 -2.25 19.27
C GLY A 300 14.98 -2.73 17.84
N GLY A 301 14.12 -2.34 16.92
CA GLY A 301 14.22 -2.81 15.56
C GLY A 301 13.36 -2.04 14.58
N LYS A 302 13.33 -2.54 13.34
CA LYS A 302 12.55 -2.00 12.25
C LYS A 302 11.95 -3.12 11.41
N TYR A 303 10.62 -3.13 11.29
CA TYR A 303 9.91 -3.92 10.29
C TYR A 303 9.58 -3.08 9.06
N GLU A 304 9.62 -3.72 7.91
CA GLU A 304 9.08 -3.21 6.65
C GLU A 304 8.15 -4.25 6.04
N MET A 305 7.05 -3.78 5.47
CA MET A 305 6.12 -4.57 4.68
C MET A 305 5.66 -3.72 3.49
N ASP A 306 5.89 -4.22 2.26
CA ASP A 306 5.44 -3.62 1.00
C ASP A 306 4.80 -4.73 0.16
N SER A 307 3.62 -5.16 0.59
CA SER A 307 2.84 -6.22 -0.06
C SER A 307 1.36 -6.09 0.28
N GLN A 308 0.48 -6.76 -0.46
CA GLN A 308 -0.96 -6.84 -0.19
C GLN A 308 -1.65 -5.46 -0.03
N ASN A 309 -1.21 -4.43 -0.77
CA ASN A 309 -1.64 -3.04 -0.64
C ASN A 309 -1.34 -2.41 0.74
N THR A 310 -0.34 -2.91 1.45
CA THR A 310 0.25 -2.27 2.62
C THR A 310 1.66 -1.79 2.29
N ASP A 311 1.99 -0.58 2.72
CA ASP A 311 3.33 0.00 2.65
C ASP A 311 3.61 0.61 4.01
N LEU A 312 4.32 -0.12 4.86
CA LEU A 312 4.59 0.34 6.21
C LEU A 312 6.04 0.18 6.63
N ASN A 313 6.47 1.10 7.47
CA ASN A 313 7.75 1.11 8.16
C ASN A 313 7.50 1.27 9.66
N LEU A 314 7.62 0.19 10.42
CA LEU A 314 7.46 0.21 11.88
C LEU A 314 8.85 0.22 12.54
N LYS A 315 9.13 1.25 13.33
CA LYS A 315 10.27 1.29 14.26
C LYS A 315 9.76 1.10 15.68
N TYR A 316 10.46 0.33 16.48
CA TYR A 316 10.07 0.06 17.84
C TYR A 316 11.26 0.05 18.80
N ASN A 317 10.98 0.38 20.06
CA ASN A 317 11.90 0.28 21.20
C ASN A 317 11.17 -0.40 22.34
N ALA A 318 11.87 -1.24 23.08
CA ALA A 318 11.29 -2.00 24.16
C ALA A 318 12.24 -2.17 25.33
N TYR A 319 11.65 -2.18 26.52
CA TYR A 319 12.33 -2.41 27.78
C TYR A 319 11.65 -3.58 28.48
N GLN A 320 12.46 -4.51 28.98
CA GLN A 320 11.94 -5.68 29.68
C GLN A 320 12.76 -5.90 30.95
N VAL A 321 12.09 -6.24 32.05
CA VAL A 321 12.73 -6.65 33.29
C VAL A 321 12.11 -7.94 33.77
N GLY A 322 12.91 -8.79 34.38
CA GLY A 322 12.43 -10.07 34.89
C GLY A 322 13.22 -10.57 36.08
N PHE A 323 12.60 -11.53 36.74
CA PHE A 323 13.15 -12.28 37.86
C PHE A 323 12.90 -13.77 37.63
N ASP A 324 13.88 -14.60 37.99
CA ASP A 324 13.75 -16.03 37.94
C ASP A 324 14.48 -16.72 39.10
N LYS A 325 14.09 -17.98 39.33
CA LYS A 325 14.65 -18.81 40.37
C LYS A 325 14.70 -20.28 39.94
N ALA A 326 15.79 -20.95 40.29
CA ALA A 326 15.91 -22.40 40.17
C ALA A 326 14.95 -23.10 41.15
N VAL A 327 14.15 -24.05 40.62
CA VAL A 327 13.17 -24.81 41.42
C VAL A 327 13.52 -26.31 41.51
N GLY A 328 14.75 -26.66 41.12
CA GLY A 328 15.28 -28.02 41.12
C GLY A 328 15.07 -28.78 39.82
N ASN A 329 15.70 -29.94 39.71
CA ASN A 329 15.61 -30.81 38.52
C ASN A 329 15.94 -30.15 37.17
N GLY A 330 16.82 -29.15 37.18
CA GLY A 330 17.22 -28.41 35.98
C GLY A 330 16.25 -27.32 35.55
N TRP A 331 15.17 -27.06 36.27
CA TRP A 331 14.20 -26.00 35.97
C TRP A 331 14.55 -24.66 36.60
N LEU A 332 14.48 -23.63 35.78
CA LEU A 332 14.47 -22.21 36.14
C LEU A 332 13.11 -21.64 35.78
N VAL A 333 12.39 -21.05 36.71
CA VAL A 333 11.09 -20.43 36.47
C VAL A 333 11.13 -18.94 36.82
N GLY A 334 10.40 -18.15 36.06
CA GLY A 334 10.44 -16.69 36.25
C GLY A 334 9.23 -15.95 35.68
N LEU A 335 9.23 -14.68 35.96
CA LEU A 335 8.26 -13.74 35.42
C LEU A 335 8.99 -12.51 34.84
N ALA A 336 8.37 -11.88 33.85
CA ALA A 336 8.87 -10.66 33.22
C ALA A 336 7.74 -9.69 32.94
N VAL A 337 8.08 -8.41 32.94
CA VAL A 337 7.23 -7.34 32.45
C VAL A 337 7.96 -6.57 31.39
N SER A 338 7.26 -6.12 30.34
CA SER A 338 7.83 -5.31 29.26
C SER A 338 6.94 -4.14 28.92
N TYR A 339 7.59 -3.11 28.40
CA TYR A 339 6.97 -1.95 27.79
C TYR A 339 7.61 -1.71 26.43
N ASN A 340 6.79 -1.61 25.41
CA ASN A 340 7.20 -1.37 24.03
C ASN A 340 6.55 -0.09 23.53
N ASP A 341 7.29 0.68 22.76
CA ASP A 341 6.88 1.91 22.10
C ASP A 341 7.29 1.84 20.64
N GLY A 342 6.36 2.11 19.74
CA GLY A 342 6.57 1.96 18.30
C GLY A 342 5.90 3.04 17.47
N ASP A 343 6.63 3.48 16.44
CA ASP A 343 6.16 4.44 15.45
C ASP A 343 6.10 3.75 14.08
N SER A 344 4.92 3.74 13.47
CA SER A 344 4.72 3.23 12.11
C SER A 344 4.38 4.36 11.16
N ASN A 345 5.03 4.35 9.99
CA ASN A 345 4.74 5.27 8.90
C ASN A 345 4.35 4.46 7.67
N TYR A 346 3.33 4.91 6.95
CA TYR A 346 2.84 4.32 5.72
C TYR A 346 2.36 5.42 4.76
N GLY A 347 2.20 5.08 3.48
CA GLY A 347 1.99 6.07 2.40
C GLY A 347 0.87 7.08 2.64
N SER A 348 -0.20 6.70 3.36
CA SER A 348 -1.35 7.57 3.64
C SER A 348 -1.45 8.03 5.11
N GLY A 349 -0.46 7.73 5.98
CA GLY A 349 -0.55 8.12 7.38
C GLY A 349 0.51 7.55 8.31
N LYS A 350 0.17 7.47 9.57
CA LYS A 350 1.05 6.98 10.64
C LYS A 350 0.27 6.33 11.78
N ALA A 351 0.96 5.54 12.59
CA ALA A 351 0.43 5.03 13.86
C ALA A 351 1.48 5.11 14.97
N ASP A 352 1.00 5.43 16.17
CA ASP A 352 1.73 5.37 17.43
C ASP A 352 1.22 4.15 18.22
N LEU A 353 2.12 3.27 18.63
CA LEU A 353 1.81 1.97 19.23
C LEU A 353 2.45 1.86 20.61
N LYS A 354 1.72 1.33 21.58
CA LYS A 354 2.24 1.07 22.93
C LYS A 354 1.74 -0.27 23.44
N ASP A 355 2.67 -1.14 23.78
CA ASP A 355 2.38 -2.44 24.34
C ASP A 355 2.95 -2.57 25.76
N THR A 356 2.16 -3.15 26.64
CA THR A 356 2.62 -3.53 28.00
C THR A 356 2.32 -4.98 28.21
N SER A 357 3.32 -5.77 28.56
CA SER A 357 3.11 -7.21 28.76
C SER A 357 3.59 -7.72 30.11
N VAL A 358 3.00 -8.83 30.51
CA VAL A 358 3.45 -9.69 31.60
C VAL A 358 3.60 -11.11 31.07
N GLY A 359 4.73 -11.75 31.39
CA GLY A 359 5.05 -13.09 30.94
C GLY A 359 5.52 -13.98 32.08
N LEU A 360 5.11 -15.23 32.02
CA LEU A 360 5.65 -16.33 32.82
C LEU A 360 6.51 -17.21 31.93
N TYR A 361 7.61 -17.71 32.45
CA TYR A 361 8.47 -18.59 31.71
C TYR A 361 9.09 -19.70 32.57
N GLY A 362 9.43 -20.80 31.93
CA GLY A 362 10.16 -21.91 32.52
C GLY A 362 11.19 -22.45 31.55
N THR A 363 12.44 -22.49 31.97
CA THR A 363 13.55 -23.07 31.21
C THR A 363 14.07 -24.31 31.92
N TRP A 364 14.05 -25.44 31.22
CA TRP A 364 14.67 -26.67 31.69
C TRP A 364 16.01 -26.93 31.00
N LYS A 365 17.02 -27.28 31.75
CA LYS A 365 18.35 -27.69 31.27
C LYS A 365 18.62 -29.13 31.61
N GLY A 366 18.80 -29.97 30.59
CA GLY A 366 19.19 -31.37 30.75
C GLY A 366 20.70 -31.55 30.89
N ASN A 367 21.14 -32.73 31.37
CA ASN A 367 22.56 -33.03 31.60
C ASN A 367 23.37 -33.22 30.31
N ASP A 368 22.69 -33.54 29.18
CA ASP A 368 23.34 -33.85 27.91
C ASP A 368 23.25 -32.69 26.90
N GLY A 369 23.13 -31.44 27.40
CA GLY A 369 23.04 -30.27 26.58
C GLY A 369 21.66 -29.96 26.02
N GLN A 370 20.64 -30.75 26.30
CA GLN A 370 19.24 -30.50 25.94
C GLN A 370 18.69 -29.35 26.77
N TYR A 371 17.74 -28.64 26.19
CA TYR A 371 16.93 -27.64 26.90
C TYR A 371 15.50 -27.58 26.37
N VAL A 372 14.59 -27.15 27.22
CA VAL A 372 13.23 -26.76 26.87
C VAL A 372 12.98 -25.38 27.42
N ASP A 373 12.39 -24.53 26.62
CA ASP A 373 11.91 -23.23 27.07
C ASP A 373 10.42 -23.06 26.80
N LEU A 374 9.68 -22.64 27.82
CA LEU A 374 8.24 -22.43 27.78
C LEU A 374 7.96 -21.01 28.21
N ILE A 375 7.17 -20.27 27.41
CA ILE A 375 6.78 -18.89 27.70
C ILE A 375 5.28 -18.75 27.51
N ALA A 376 4.62 -18.07 28.43
CA ALA A 376 3.25 -17.61 28.27
C ALA A 376 3.20 -16.11 28.55
N LYS A 377 2.58 -15.34 27.67
CA LYS A 377 2.47 -13.87 27.77
C LYS A 377 1.04 -13.40 27.64
N TYR A 378 0.77 -12.33 28.34
CA TYR A 378 -0.40 -11.48 28.16
C TYR A 378 0.08 -10.05 27.86
N THR A 379 -0.41 -9.48 26.76
CA THR A 379 -0.02 -8.15 26.28
C THR A 379 -1.24 -7.27 26.15
N ARG A 380 -1.22 -6.09 26.76
CA ARG A 380 -2.16 -5.01 26.53
C ARG A 380 -1.58 -4.12 25.43
N MET A 381 -2.37 -3.89 24.40
CA MET A 381 -1.99 -3.16 23.20
C MET A 381 -2.82 -1.87 23.07
N GLU A 382 -2.16 -0.79 22.77
CA GLU A 382 -2.77 0.53 22.48
C GLU A 382 -2.26 0.98 21.12
N ASN A 383 -3.19 1.33 20.22
CA ASN A 383 -2.91 1.76 18.86
C ASN A 383 -3.66 3.06 18.60
N ASP A 384 -2.94 4.09 18.21
CA ASP A 384 -3.45 5.40 17.81
C ASP A 384 -2.95 5.69 16.40
N TYR A 385 -3.85 5.91 15.45
CA TYR A 385 -3.48 6.06 14.05
C TYR A 385 -4.23 7.19 13.35
N ASP A 386 -3.53 7.80 12.42
CA ASP A 386 -4.08 8.73 11.43
C ASP A 386 -3.87 8.17 10.03
N VAL A 387 -4.92 8.24 9.20
CA VAL A 387 -4.85 7.97 7.77
C VAL A 387 -5.46 9.13 7.00
N ALA A 388 -4.95 9.42 5.83
CA ALA A 388 -5.46 10.49 4.99
C ALA A 388 -5.89 9.95 3.63
N ASN A 389 -6.90 10.57 3.03
CA ASN A 389 -7.23 10.35 1.64
C ASN A 389 -6.35 11.23 0.73
N VAL A 390 -6.51 11.09 -0.58
CA VAL A 390 -5.75 11.85 -1.59
C VAL A 390 -5.97 13.37 -1.52
N TYR A 391 -7.02 13.81 -0.86
CA TYR A 391 -7.34 15.24 -0.66
C TYR A 391 -6.83 15.81 0.67
N GLY A 392 -6.18 14.96 1.49
CA GLY A 392 -5.64 15.37 2.78
C GLY A 392 -6.63 15.32 3.95
N HIS A 393 -7.87 14.89 3.74
CA HIS A 393 -8.81 14.65 4.85
C HIS A 393 -8.39 13.44 5.64
N LYS A 394 -8.46 13.56 6.95
CA LYS A 394 -7.97 12.55 7.89
C LYS A 394 -9.09 11.73 8.52
N LEU A 395 -8.77 10.48 8.75
CA LEU A 395 -9.50 9.59 9.63
C LEU A 395 -8.55 9.18 10.75
N SER A 396 -8.95 9.46 11.99
CA SER A 396 -8.18 9.13 13.19
C SER A 396 -8.89 8.06 13.98
N GLY A 397 -8.19 7.02 14.35
CA GLY A 397 -8.71 5.94 15.18
C GLY A 397 -7.79 5.61 16.33
N ASP A 398 -8.37 5.46 17.52
CA ASP A 398 -7.68 4.94 18.70
C ASP A 398 -8.40 3.71 19.24
N TYR A 399 -7.66 2.68 19.57
CA TYR A 399 -8.23 1.50 20.20
C TYR A 399 -7.25 0.79 21.12
N LYS A 400 -7.83 0.05 22.06
CA LYS A 400 -7.08 -0.81 22.99
C LYS A 400 -7.62 -2.22 22.90
N THR A 401 -6.70 -3.16 22.75
CA THR A 401 -7.00 -4.59 22.75
C THR A 401 -5.98 -5.34 23.61
N TRP A 402 -6.01 -6.64 23.57
CA TRP A 402 -5.06 -7.49 24.26
C TRP A 402 -4.74 -8.74 23.44
N GLY A 403 -3.53 -9.24 23.64
CA GLY A 403 -3.06 -10.47 23.02
C GLY A 403 -2.54 -11.46 24.06
N THR A 404 -2.55 -12.73 23.71
CA THR A 404 -1.91 -13.80 24.47
C THR A 404 -1.07 -14.64 23.56
N SER A 405 0.06 -15.12 24.07
CA SER A 405 0.90 -16.07 23.35
C SER A 405 1.45 -17.16 24.27
N ILE A 406 1.69 -18.31 23.69
CA ILE A 406 2.41 -19.42 24.31
C ILE A 406 3.47 -19.89 23.31
N SER A 407 4.71 -20.00 23.75
CA SER A 407 5.84 -20.49 22.97
C SER A 407 6.51 -21.66 23.67
N ALA A 408 6.98 -22.61 22.88
CA ALA A 408 7.78 -23.73 23.32
C ALA A 408 8.96 -23.93 22.37
N GLU A 409 10.18 -23.88 22.91
CA GLU A 409 11.41 -24.20 22.19
C GLU A 409 12.05 -25.45 22.77
N TYR A 410 12.54 -26.35 21.93
CA TYR A 410 13.41 -27.45 22.28
C TYR A 410 14.69 -27.41 21.49
N GLY A 411 15.83 -27.54 22.15
CA GLY A 411 17.12 -27.61 21.49
C GLY A 411 18.10 -28.53 22.22
N LYS A 412 19.20 -28.83 21.52
CA LYS A 412 20.29 -29.63 22.09
C LYS A 412 21.64 -29.10 21.62
N ARG A 413 22.45 -28.66 22.57
CA ARG A 413 23.82 -28.22 22.28
C ARG A 413 24.77 -29.42 22.25
N PHE A 414 25.55 -29.51 21.20
CA PHE A 414 26.69 -30.42 21.06
C PHE A 414 27.95 -29.55 21.13
N GLU A 415 28.76 -29.79 22.15
CA GLU A 415 29.97 -28.99 22.43
C GLU A 415 31.19 -29.91 22.51
N ASN A 416 32.29 -29.44 21.92
CA ASN A 416 33.57 -30.15 21.99
C ASN A 416 34.48 -29.61 23.12
N GLU A 417 35.60 -30.28 23.37
CA GLU A 417 36.56 -29.91 24.43
C GLU A 417 37.18 -28.50 24.24
N SER A 418 37.18 -27.94 23.03
CA SER A 418 37.63 -26.59 22.77
C SER A 418 36.57 -25.52 22.96
N GLY A 419 35.36 -25.90 23.36
CA GLY A 419 34.22 -25.00 23.58
C GLY A 419 33.49 -24.59 22.30
N PHE A 420 33.86 -25.17 21.14
CA PHE A 420 33.06 -24.98 19.93
C PHE A 420 31.77 -25.79 20.02
N TYR A 421 30.64 -25.19 19.68
CA TYR A 421 29.35 -25.84 19.76
C TYR A 421 28.46 -25.68 18.52
N PHE A 422 27.62 -26.70 18.33
CA PHE A 422 26.49 -26.73 17.41
C PHE A 422 25.21 -26.92 18.20
N ASP A 423 24.24 -26.04 18.06
CA ASP A 423 23.04 -25.99 18.90
C ASP A 423 21.78 -25.88 17.99
N PRO A 424 21.28 -27.00 17.44
CA PRO A 424 20.01 -27.02 16.70
C PRO A 424 18.83 -26.87 17.64
N SER A 425 17.78 -26.16 17.18
CA SER A 425 16.53 -26.00 17.90
C SER A 425 15.30 -25.94 16.99
N VAL A 426 14.16 -26.27 17.59
CA VAL A 426 12.84 -26.09 17.02
C VAL A 426 11.97 -25.32 18.00
N GLU A 427 11.15 -24.42 17.48
CA GLU A 427 10.25 -23.59 18.27
C GLU A 427 8.85 -23.58 17.65
N LEU A 428 7.84 -23.55 18.48
CA LEU A 428 6.46 -23.35 18.09
C LEU A 428 5.84 -22.26 18.97
N THR A 429 5.28 -21.23 18.33
CA THR A 429 4.58 -20.12 18.98
C THR A 429 3.13 -20.07 18.54
N LEU A 430 2.22 -20.15 19.49
CA LEU A 430 0.79 -19.95 19.33
C LEU A 430 0.43 -18.59 19.91
N GLY A 431 -0.39 -17.83 19.19
CA GLY A 431 -0.82 -16.53 19.69
C GLY A 431 -2.20 -16.11 19.19
N ARG A 432 -2.81 -15.19 19.94
CA ARG A 432 -4.08 -14.59 19.60
C ARG A 432 -4.11 -13.14 20.06
N ILE A 433 -4.40 -12.21 19.13
CA ILE A 433 -4.84 -10.85 19.44
C ILE A 433 -6.37 -10.88 19.43
N ASN A 434 -6.99 -10.32 20.46
CA ASN A 434 -8.44 -10.28 20.53
C ASN A 434 -9.02 -9.24 19.58
N GLY A 435 -10.17 -9.54 18.97
CA GLY A 435 -10.88 -8.61 18.12
C GLY A 435 -11.36 -7.38 18.88
N LYS A 436 -11.61 -6.29 18.14
CA LYS A 436 -12.02 -5.03 18.72
C LYS A 436 -12.95 -4.25 17.79
N ASP A 437 -14.08 -3.81 18.36
CA ASP A 437 -14.97 -2.84 17.73
C ASP A 437 -14.68 -1.45 18.30
N TYR A 438 -14.55 -0.46 17.43
CA TYR A 438 -14.30 0.93 17.81
C TYR A 438 -14.82 1.90 16.75
N SER A 439 -14.87 3.18 17.08
CA SER A 439 -15.22 4.26 16.14
C SER A 439 -13.98 5.06 15.80
N ALA A 440 -13.73 5.27 14.52
CA ALA A 440 -12.75 6.22 14.04
C ALA A 440 -13.42 7.55 13.69
N ASN A 441 -12.74 8.67 13.91
CA ASN A 441 -13.24 10.01 13.69
C ASN A 441 -12.64 10.60 12.41
N SER A 442 -13.46 11.32 11.63
CA SER A 442 -12.99 12.04 10.45
C SER A 442 -13.01 13.54 10.69
N ASP A 443 -12.05 14.28 10.11
CA ASP A 443 -12.05 15.74 10.06
C ASP A 443 -13.00 16.29 8.99
N TYR A 444 -13.56 15.42 8.16
CA TYR A 444 -14.61 15.80 7.22
C TYR A 444 -15.93 16.05 7.92
N LEU A 445 -16.47 17.22 7.67
CA LEU A 445 -17.77 17.61 8.18
C LEU A 445 -18.80 17.51 7.06
N ASP A 446 -19.94 16.91 7.36
CA ASP A 446 -21.08 16.94 6.44
C ASP A 446 -21.66 18.36 6.33
N THR A 447 -22.65 18.54 5.45
CA THR A 447 -23.32 19.85 5.25
C THR A 447 -23.95 20.44 6.52
N TRP A 448 -24.06 19.65 7.59
CA TRP A 448 -24.59 20.06 8.89
C TRP A 448 -23.47 20.31 9.92
N GLY A 449 -22.20 20.23 9.51
CA GLY A 449 -21.04 20.39 10.40
C GLY A 449 -20.80 19.21 11.34
N LYS A 450 -21.37 18.03 11.04
CA LYS A 450 -21.16 16.82 11.83
C LYS A 450 -20.01 16.00 11.21
N SER A 451 -19.06 15.59 12.05
CA SER A 451 -18.00 14.65 11.63
C SER A 451 -18.60 13.31 11.17
N ARG A 452 -18.18 12.84 10.02
CA ARG A 452 -18.53 11.51 9.54
C ARG A 452 -17.50 10.50 10.06
N GLY A 453 -17.80 9.97 11.24
CA GLY A 453 -17.06 8.87 11.83
C GLY A 453 -17.33 7.55 11.13
N MET A 454 -16.49 6.58 11.42
CA MET A 454 -16.58 5.25 10.88
C MET A 454 -16.56 4.21 11.99
N GLN A 455 -17.40 3.19 11.87
CA GLN A 455 -17.34 2.02 12.74
C GLN A 455 -16.34 1.03 12.17
N VAL A 456 -15.39 0.63 12.99
CA VAL A 456 -14.38 -0.36 12.65
C VAL A 456 -14.58 -1.59 13.49
N GLN A 457 -14.68 -2.74 12.84
CA GLN A 457 -14.76 -4.04 13.48
C GLN A 457 -13.56 -4.86 13.05
N GLN A 458 -12.64 -5.08 13.97
CA GLN A 458 -11.47 -5.95 13.76
C GLN A 458 -11.75 -7.34 14.30
N ASP A 459 -11.59 -8.35 13.47
CA ASP A 459 -11.68 -9.74 13.91
C ASP A 459 -10.47 -10.11 14.77
N ALA A 460 -10.56 -11.22 15.50
CA ALA A 460 -9.43 -11.71 16.25
C ALA A 460 -8.35 -12.25 15.30
N PHE A 461 -7.11 -11.84 15.52
CA PHE A 461 -5.95 -12.36 14.81
C PHE A 461 -5.37 -13.57 15.52
N ASN A 462 -5.19 -14.67 14.79
CA ASN A 462 -4.58 -15.88 15.33
C ASN A 462 -3.28 -16.19 14.57
N THR A 463 -2.22 -16.52 15.29
CA THR A 463 -0.91 -16.87 14.74
C THR A 463 -0.45 -18.23 15.21
N LEU A 464 0.27 -18.93 14.34
CA LEU A 464 0.97 -20.18 14.63
C LEU A 464 2.30 -20.17 13.87
N VAL A 465 3.37 -19.79 14.54
CA VAL A 465 4.71 -19.74 13.95
C VAL A 465 5.50 -20.97 14.36
N GLY A 466 6.00 -21.69 13.36
CA GLY A 466 7.03 -22.73 13.54
C GLY A 466 8.39 -22.20 13.13
N ARG A 467 9.42 -22.46 13.93
CA ARG A 467 10.80 -22.07 13.64
C ARG A 467 11.73 -23.25 13.78
N VAL A 468 12.64 -23.45 12.84
CA VAL A 468 13.72 -24.41 12.90
C VAL A 468 15.03 -23.70 12.58
N GLY A 469 16.04 -23.94 13.40
CA GLY A 469 17.31 -23.27 13.22
C GLY A 469 18.45 -23.95 13.95
N PHE A 470 19.61 -23.34 13.84
CA PHE A 470 20.81 -23.78 14.59
C PHE A 470 21.72 -22.59 14.91
N ARG A 471 22.48 -22.75 15.98
CA ARG A 471 23.56 -21.85 16.35
C ARG A 471 24.89 -22.56 16.19
N LEU A 472 25.86 -21.85 15.66
CA LEU A 472 27.28 -22.21 15.67
C LEU A 472 28.00 -21.19 16.52
N GLY A 473 28.77 -21.63 17.49
CA GLY A 473 29.42 -20.70 18.39
C GLY A 473 30.60 -21.32 19.13
N GLN A 474 31.17 -20.49 19.98
CA GLN A 474 32.22 -20.90 20.87
C GLN A 474 31.96 -20.37 22.26
N GLN A 475 32.12 -21.22 23.25
CA GLN A 475 32.03 -20.90 24.67
C GLN A 475 33.41 -21.00 25.32
N THR A 476 33.73 -20.03 26.13
CA THR A 476 34.90 -19.99 26.99
C THR A 476 34.43 -19.85 28.45
N GLU A 477 35.34 -19.87 29.41
CA GLU A 477 35.00 -19.63 30.82
C GLU A 477 34.31 -18.29 31.09
N LYS A 478 34.57 -17.28 30.22
CA LYS A 478 34.13 -15.89 30.43
C LYS A 478 33.15 -15.37 29.39
N ALA A 479 33.02 -16.03 28.25
CA ALA A 479 32.18 -15.54 27.17
C ALA A 479 31.66 -16.67 26.28
N SER A 480 30.51 -16.45 25.66
CA SER A 480 29.95 -17.29 24.60
C SER A 480 29.55 -16.35 23.44
N TYR A 481 29.87 -16.70 22.21
CA TYR A 481 29.47 -15.97 21.02
C TYR A 481 28.98 -16.93 19.94
N PHE A 482 28.08 -16.46 19.11
CA PHE A 482 27.41 -17.32 18.14
C PHE A 482 26.98 -16.58 16.87
N VAL A 483 26.75 -17.37 15.82
CA VAL A 483 25.93 -17.04 14.65
C VAL A 483 24.76 -18.02 14.65
N LYS A 484 23.53 -17.53 14.46
CA LYS A 484 22.31 -18.34 14.30
C LYS A 484 21.76 -18.15 12.87
N LEU A 485 21.30 -19.23 12.28
CA LEU A 485 20.49 -19.24 11.07
C LEU A 485 19.21 -20.03 11.37
N ALA A 486 18.08 -19.49 10.95
CA ALA A 486 16.79 -20.15 11.12
C ALA A 486 15.87 -19.90 9.91
N ALA A 487 14.94 -20.83 9.72
CA ALA A 487 13.77 -20.66 8.87
C ALA A 487 12.53 -20.66 9.75
N ALA A 488 11.61 -19.76 9.50
CA ALA A 488 10.35 -19.65 10.20
C ALA A 488 9.19 -19.62 9.20
N HIS A 489 8.04 -20.15 9.61
CA HIS A 489 6.82 -20.17 8.81
C HIS A 489 5.61 -19.83 9.68
N GLU A 490 4.79 -18.91 9.22
CA GLU A 490 3.48 -18.61 9.80
C GLU A 490 2.41 -19.46 9.12
N PHE A 491 1.82 -20.40 9.87
CA PHE A 491 0.78 -21.33 9.37
C PHE A 491 -0.64 -20.77 9.43
N LYS A 492 -0.82 -19.66 10.10
CA LYS A 492 -2.04 -18.86 10.18
C LYS A 492 -1.64 -17.44 9.82
N GLY A 493 -2.35 -16.45 10.23
CA GLY A 493 -1.88 -15.09 10.00
C GLY A 493 -2.90 -14.22 9.30
N GLU A 494 -4.11 -14.75 9.06
CA GLU A 494 -5.20 -13.97 8.48
C GLU A 494 -5.76 -12.98 9.51
N PHE A 495 -5.77 -11.71 9.13
CA PHE A 495 -6.30 -10.62 9.95
C PHE A 495 -7.32 -9.83 9.15
N ASN A 496 -8.59 -9.93 9.54
CA ASN A 496 -9.73 -9.35 8.85
C ASN A 496 -10.29 -8.14 9.59
N SER A 497 -10.78 -7.17 8.81
CA SER A 497 -11.52 -6.03 9.34
C SER A 497 -12.65 -5.61 8.43
N ARG A 498 -13.65 -4.98 9.05
CA ARG A 498 -14.80 -4.36 8.41
C ARG A 498 -14.88 -2.90 8.82
N PHE A 499 -15.26 -2.10 7.86
CA PHE A 499 -15.41 -0.66 8.02
C PHE A 499 -16.79 -0.26 7.53
N ALA A 500 -17.53 0.48 8.33
CA ALA A 500 -18.87 0.93 8.01
C ALA A 500 -19.04 2.41 8.37
N ALA A 501 -19.43 3.21 7.40
CA ALA A 501 -19.89 4.58 7.61
C ALA A 501 -21.39 4.68 7.36
N GLU A 502 -22.05 5.65 7.99
CA GLU A 502 -23.49 5.84 7.82
C GLU A 502 -23.84 6.16 6.36
N GLY A 503 -24.73 5.36 5.78
CA GLY A 503 -25.16 5.50 4.39
C GLY A 503 -24.24 4.86 3.35
N GLU A 504 -23.19 4.18 3.76
CA GLU A 504 -22.20 3.55 2.90
C GLU A 504 -22.26 2.01 2.99
N PRO A 505 -21.90 1.28 1.94
CA PRO A 505 -21.74 -0.15 2.03
C PRO A 505 -20.53 -0.49 2.92
N GLU A 506 -20.63 -1.60 3.63
CA GLU A 506 -19.54 -2.13 4.45
C GLU A 506 -18.33 -2.48 3.57
N GLY A 507 -17.17 -1.88 3.87
CA GLY A 507 -15.89 -2.27 3.31
C GLY A 507 -15.25 -3.39 4.11
N ARG A 508 -14.58 -4.31 3.44
CA ARG A 508 -13.85 -5.43 4.06
C ARG A 508 -12.42 -5.46 3.55
N THR A 509 -11.49 -5.72 4.44
CA THR A 509 -10.09 -5.93 4.09
C THR A 509 -9.51 -7.10 4.86
N SER A 510 -8.51 -7.73 4.28
CA SER A 510 -7.75 -8.82 4.87
C SER A 510 -6.26 -8.59 4.67
N ILE A 511 -5.48 -9.02 5.66
CA ILE A 511 -4.03 -9.18 5.57
C ILE A 511 -3.72 -10.62 5.92
N ASP A 512 -2.92 -11.28 5.12
CA ASP A 512 -2.41 -12.62 5.41
C ASP A 512 -0.90 -12.55 5.66
N PHE A 513 -0.49 -12.85 6.90
CA PHE A 513 0.92 -12.98 7.30
C PHE A 513 1.47 -14.40 7.10
N GLY A 514 0.67 -15.30 6.48
CA GLY A 514 1.04 -16.68 6.20
C GLY A 514 2.17 -16.76 5.18
N ASP A 515 3.41 -16.85 5.66
CA ASP A 515 4.60 -16.80 4.82
C ASP A 515 5.79 -17.54 5.46
N THR A 516 6.85 -17.71 4.67
CA THR A 516 8.12 -18.27 5.10
C THR A 516 9.23 -17.23 5.00
N TRP A 517 9.96 -17.04 6.08
CA TRP A 517 11.12 -16.15 6.10
C TRP A 517 12.34 -16.82 6.72
N TYR A 518 13.49 -16.22 6.53
CA TYR A 518 14.76 -16.66 7.07
C TYR A 518 15.32 -15.63 8.03
N GLU A 519 16.00 -16.08 9.08
CA GLU A 519 16.60 -15.23 10.10
C GLU A 519 18.10 -15.51 10.18
N ALA A 520 18.88 -14.43 10.26
CA ALA A 520 20.31 -14.47 10.55
C ALA A 520 20.60 -13.60 11.77
N GLN A 521 21.28 -14.14 12.76
CA GLN A 521 21.61 -13.47 14.01
C GLN A 521 23.08 -13.69 14.37
N ILE A 522 23.69 -12.68 14.94
CA ILE A 522 25.01 -12.76 15.55
C ILE A 522 24.92 -12.19 16.96
N GLY A 523 25.53 -12.85 17.93
CA GLY A 523 25.45 -12.36 19.30
C GLY A 523 26.44 -13.00 20.24
N GLY A 524 26.38 -12.58 21.49
CA GLY A 524 27.23 -13.13 22.54
C GLY A 524 26.82 -12.71 23.95
N THR A 525 27.36 -13.43 24.90
CA THR A 525 27.22 -13.21 26.34
C THR A 525 28.61 -13.19 26.96
N ALA A 526 28.86 -12.29 27.89
CA ALA A 526 30.11 -12.22 28.63
C ALA A 526 29.88 -12.07 30.14
N LYS A 527 30.70 -12.74 30.95
CA LYS A 527 30.75 -12.55 32.40
C LYS A 527 31.46 -11.24 32.71
N LEU A 528 30.76 -10.32 33.37
CA LEU A 528 31.38 -9.12 33.93
C LEU A 528 31.96 -9.37 35.32
N SER A 529 31.33 -10.27 36.07
CA SER A 529 31.77 -10.74 37.38
C SER A 529 31.28 -12.16 37.63
N LYS A 530 31.53 -12.71 38.82
CA LYS A 530 30.98 -14.02 39.20
C LYS A 530 29.45 -14.04 39.15
N ASN A 531 28.81 -12.90 39.40
CA ASN A 531 27.37 -12.79 39.59
C ASN A 531 26.72 -11.86 38.53
N SER A 532 27.42 -11.51 37.46
CA SER A 532 26.84 -10.61 36.46
C SER A 532 27.25 -11.00 35.03
N LEU A 533 26.27 -10.98 34.15
CA LEU A 533 26.41 -11.22 32.73
C LEU A 533 25.91 -10.01 31.96
N ILE A 534 26.56 -9.75 30.80
CA ILE A 534 26.06 -8.86 29.76
C ILE A 534 25.89 -9.68 28.50
N TYR A 535 24.84 -9.40 27.76
CA TYR A 535 24.65 -10.01 26.43
C TYR A 535 24.15 -8.99 25.45
N ALA A 536 24.48 -9.22 24.17
CA ALA A 536 23.97 -8.44 23.06
C ALA A 536 23.93 -9.30 21.79
N ASP A 537 22.97 -8.98 20.94
CA ASP A 537 22.86 -9.60 19.63
C ASP A 537 22.27 -8.63 18.58
N PHE A 538 22.50 -8.97 17.33
CA PHE A 538 21.95 -8.32 16.16
C PHE A 538 21.29 -9.37 15.28
N GLU A 539 20.08 -9.08 14.82
CA GLU A 539 19.30 -9.97 13.94
C GLU A 539 18.75 -9.21 12.73
N ARG A 540 18.57 -9.94 11.66
CA ARG A 540 17.83 -9.52 10.46
C ARG A 540 17.04 -10.68 9.90
N SER A 541 15.81 -10.41 9.41
CA SER A 541 15.04 -11.38 8.61
C SER A 541 14.97 -10.97 7.14
N PHE A 542 14.69 -11.93 6.27
CA PHE A 542 14.59 -11.75 4.83
C PHE A 542 13.79 -12.86 4.18
N GLY A 543 13.26 -12.62 2.98
CA GLY A 543 12.62 -13.60 2.11
C GLY A 543 11.13 -13.76 2.29
N GLY A 544 10.48 -12.96 3.14
CA GLY A 544 9.03 -12.91 3.29
C GLY A 544 8.44 -11.55 2.95
N ASP A 545 7.12 -11.45 2.94
CA ASP A 545 6.37 -10.19 2.75
C ASP A 545 6.67 -9.17 3.84
N VAL A 546 7.02 -9.65 5.03
CA VAL A 546 7.43 -8.85 6.18
C VAL A 546 8.90 -9.11 6.46
N GLU A 547 9.70 -8.06 6.45
CA GLU A 547 11.12 -8.14 6.81
C GLU A 547 11.43 -7.36 8.09
N GLU A 548 12.06 -8.00 9.07
CA GLU A 548 12.75 -7.29 10.15
C GLU A 548 14.11 -6.84 9.62
N LYS A 549 14.20 -5.58 9.17
CA LYS A 549 15.41 -5.03 8.54
C LYS A 549 16.61 -5.03 9.46
N TRP A 550 16.37 -4.83 10.72
CA TRP A 550 17.34 -4.98 11.78
C TRP A 550 16.65 -5.06 13.14
N ARG A 551 17.27 -5.79 14.04
CA ARG A 551 16.95 -5.81 15.47
C ARG A 551 18.24 -5.87 16.25
N VAL A 552 18.27 -5.15 17.37
CA VAL A 552 19.34 -5.19 18.37
C VAL A 552 18.71 -5.53 19.71
N ASP A 553 19.28 -6.48 20.40
CA ASP A 553 18.97 -6.80 21.79
C ASP A 553 20.22 -6.57 22.64
N ALA A 554 20.08 -6.02 23.83
CA ALA A 554 21.14 -5.89 24.81
C ALA A 554 20.59 -6.00 26.23
N GLY A 555 21.26 -6.74 27.08
CA GLY A 555 20.76 -6.95 28.44
C GLY A 555 21.86 -7.25 29.46
N LEU A 556 21.44 -7.14 30.71
CA LEU A 556 22.26 -7.42 31.90
C LEU A 556 21.51 -8.41 32.76
N ARG A 557 22.24 -9.35 33.37
CA ARG A 557 21.71 -10.29 34.36
C ARG A 557 22.59 -10.28 35.61
N PHE A 558 21.96 -10.26 36.74
CA PHE A 558 22.58 -10.38 38.07
C PHE A 558 22.01 -11.60 38.78
N THR A 559 22.89 -12.46 39.31
CA THR A 559 22.53 -13.70 39.99
C THR A 559 23.00 -13.68 41.44
N PHE A 560 22.29 -14.35 42.29
CA PHE A 560 22.55 -14.41 43.74
C PHE A 560 22.07 -15.73 44.35
#